data_b04fed0669c28148ae92e4b79e7280b9
#
_entry.id   b04fed0669c28148ae92e4b79e7280b9
#
_cell.length_a   1.000
_cell.length_b   1.000
_cell.length_c   1.000
_cell.angle_alpha   90.00
_cell.angle_beta   90.00
_cell.angle_gamma   90.00
#
_symmetry.space_group_name_H-M   'P 1'
#
loop_
_entity.id
_entity.type
_entity.pdbx_description
1 polymer ?
#
loop_
_entity_poly.entity_id
_entity_poly.type
_entity_poly.pdbx_seq_one_letter_code
_entity_poly.pdbx_strand_id
1 'polypeptide(L)'
;MNMKIVMKALAICTAAITVVSTPGSANAQANRPAAAKTAGKPNIVHIVADDLGWKDVGFNGATDTKTPNLDNLAAEGAKFTQFYVQPMCTPTRAALMTGRYPFRYGLQTIVIPTAAGYGLDTTEWLMPQCLKEAGYNTAIIGKWHLGHADKKYWPKQRGFDYQYGAMIGELDYFTHEEHGVLDWFRDNKPVREKGYTTQLIGKDAVKYINAQDPSKPFYLYLTFNAPHTPYQAPQQYIDRYKNIAEPTRRIYAAMVTCMDDEIGRVVAAIDKKGLRDNTLIIFQSDNGGTKSKMFTGQMADVSKIQIPCDNGPYRDGKGMLYEGGTLVCALANWPGHIKPGSTVDGIIHAVDMYPTFAKLAGASTAKCKPLDGMDVWQTISEGKPSPRTEIIYNIEPFRAAVRDGDWKLVWRTILPSNVELFNLAQDPYEKNNLASAHPDKVAAMQQRLQTLAKEAAKPLALIYMGRTAMKANVPLLPTDETFYTDDDDDLTPPKIGNTH
;
A
#
# COMPACT_ATOMS: atom_id res chain seq x y z
N MET A 1 -1.12 -86.87 5.34
CA MET A 1 -2.14 -87.95 5.42
C MET A 1 -3.44 -87.27 5.86
N ASN A 2 -4.43 -87.33 4.94
CA ASN A 2 -5.88 -87.09 5.10
C ASN A 2 -6.38 -85.78 5.77
N MET A 3 -6.91 -84.80 5.09
CA MET A 3 -8.15 -84.73 4.29
C MET A 3 -9.44 -85.20 4.99
N LYS A 4 -10.35 -84.26 5.33
CA LYS A 4 -11.82 -84.21 5.13
C LYS A 4 -12.40 -82.98 5.74
N ILE A 5 -12.81 -81.97 4.93
CA ILE A 5 -14.16 -81.64 4.49
C ILE A 5 -15.25 -81.83 5.57
N VAL A 6 -15.92 -80.71 6.00
CA VAL A 6 -17.36 -80.57 6.02
C VAL A 6 -17.71 -79.06 6.00
N MET A 7 -18.50 -78.68 4.97
CA MET A 7 -19.29 -77.42 4.86
C MET A 7 -20.43 -77.37 5.88
N LYS A 8 -20.77 -76.21 6.42
CA LYS A 8 -22.18 -75.83 6.59
C LYS A 8 -22.30 -74.31 6.89
N ALA A 9 -23.05 -73.71 6.01
CA ALA A 9 -24.18 -72.80 6.21
C ALA A 9 -23.91 -71.35 6.68
N LEU A 10 -23.98 -70.52 5.74
CA LEU A 10 -24.67 -69.20 5.52
C LEU A 10 -25.50 -68.66 6.68
N ALA A 11 -25.13 -67.50 7.24
CA ALA A 11 -26.05 -66.58 7.79
C ALA A 11 -25.55 -65.17 7.42
N ILE A 12 -26.28 -64.53 6.51
CA ILE A 12 -26.08 -63.15 6.06
C ILE A 12 -26.61 -62.24 7.15
N CYS A 13 -25.73 -61.49 7.86
CA CYS A 13 -26.10 -60.29 8.60
C CYS A 13 -25.67 -59.06 7.82
N THR A 14 -26.59 -58.48 7.09
CA THR A 14 -26.48 -57.11 6.50
C THR A 14 -26.51 -56.10 7.64
N ALA A 15 -25.35 -55.64 8.07
CA ALA A 15 -25.26 -54.42 8.89
C ALA A 15 -25.33 -53.21 7.96
N ALA A 16 -26.46 -52.51 7.99
CA ALA A 16 -26.62 -51.22 7.34
C ALA A 16 -25.71 -50.21 8.07
N ILE A 17 -24.64 -49.81 7.43
CA ILE A 17 -23.83 -48.67 7.85
C ILE A 17 -24.60 -47.42 7.39
N THR A 18 -25.31 -46.81 8.33
CA THR A 18 -25.83 -45.45 8.15
C THR A 18 -24.62 -44.49 8.16
N VAL A 19 -24.22 -44.05 6.98
CA VAL A 19 -23.32 -42.93 6.82
C VAL A 19 -24.10 -41.67 7.20
N VAL A 20 -23.86 -41.16 8.39
CA VAL A 20 -24.30 -39.84 8.78
C VAL A 20 -23.41 -38.84 8.02
N SER A 21 -23.87 -38.40 6.87
CA SER A 21 -23.29 -37.24 6.17
C SER A 21 -23.58 -36.02 7.01
N THR A 22 -22.55 -35.47 7.66
CA THR A 22 -22.56 -34.09 8.16
C THR A 22 -22.82 -33.18 6.96
N PRO A 23 -23.77 -32.22 7.07
CA PRO A 23 -23.94 -31.25 6.01
C PRO A 23 -22.66 -30.41 5.95
N GLY A 24 -21.84 -30.64 4.92
CA GLY A 24 -20.79 -29.71 4.52
C GLY A 24 -21.44 -28.35 4.32
N SER A 25 -20.85 -27.32 4.86
CA SER A 25 -21.19 -25.92 4.61
C SER A 25 -21.28 -25.72 3.09
N ALA A 26 -22.49 -25.75 2.58
CA ALA A 26 -22.79 -25.42 1.20
C ALA A 26 -22.32 -23.98 0.98
N ASN A 27 -21.38 -23.81 0.07
CA ASN A 27 -21.01 -22.53 -0.51
C ASN A 27 -22.29 -21.79 -0.92
N ALA A 28 -22.62 -20.72 -0.21
CA ALA A 28 -23.72 -19.79 -0.53
C ALA A 28 -23.39 -18.94 -1.79
N GLN A 29 -22.65 -19.52 -2.74
CA GLN A 29 -22.12 -18.86 -3.94
C GLN A 29 -22.84 -19.28 -5.23
N ALA A 30 -23.87 -20.13 -5.14
CA ALA A 30 -24.65 -20.53 -6.29
C ALA A 30 -25.79 -19.54 -6.53
N ASN A 31 -25.73 -18.80 -7.65
CA ASN A 31 -26.74 -17.93 -8.24
C ASN A 31 -26.80 -16.47 -7.72
N ARG A 32 -25.69 -15.72 -7.80
CA ARG A 32 -25.84 -14.28 -8.09
C ARG A 32 -26.17 -14.13 -9.58
N PRO A 33 -27.29 -13.52 -9.95
CA PRO A 33 -27.53 -13.14 -11.34
C PRO A 33 -26.37 -12.27 -11.82
N ALA A 34 -25.94 -12.43 -13.07
CA ALA A 34 -24.96 -11.52 -13.67
C ALA A 34 -25.46 -10.09 -13.46
N ALA A 35 -24.72 -9.30 -12.68
CA ALA A 35 -25.10 -7.93 -12.35
C ALA A 35 -25.31 -7.16 -13.66
N ALA A 36 -26.50 -6.61 -13.85
CA ALA A 36 -26.74 -5.66 -14.92
C ALA A 36 -25.72 -4.52 -14.70
N LYS A 37 -24.93 -4.20 -15.76
CA LYS A 37 -23.99 -3.07 -15.73
C LYS A 37 -24.75 -1.84 -15.26
N THR A 38 -24.50 -1.41 -14.01
CA THR A 38 -25.09 -0.19 -13.48
C THR A 38 -24.57 0.97 -14.30
N ALA A 39 -25.43 1.76 -14.90
CA ALA A 39 -25.07 2.91 -15.75
C ALA A 39 -24.51 4.11 -14.96
N GLY A 40 -24.12 3.92 -13.70
CA GLY A 40 -23.63 4.95 -12.79
C GLY A 40 -22.13 4.91 -12.57
N LYS A 41 -21.59 6.00 -12.07
CA LYS A 41 -20.18 6.09 -11.64
C LYS A 41 -19.93 5.12 -10.48
N PRO A 42 -18.85 4.31 -10.50
CA PRO A 42 -18.57 3.35 -9.42
C PRO A 42 -18.12 4.05 -8.14
N ASN A 43 -18.39 3.44 -7.01
CA ASN A 43 -17.63 3.73 -5.80
C ASN A 43 -16.21 3.18 -5.98
N ILE A 44 -15.25 3.85 -5.37
CA ILE A 44 -13.84 3.44 -5.40
C ILE A 44 -13.33 3.34 -3.97
N VAL A 45 -12.91 2.14 -3.57
CA VAL A 45 -12.25 1.88 -2.29
C VAL A 45 -10.81 1.50 -2.59
N HIS A 46 -9.89 2.40 -2.29
CA HIS A 46 -8.46 2.24 -2.53
C HIS A 46 -7.77 1.97 -1.21
N ILE A 47 -7.40 0.71 -0.97
CA ILE A 47 -6.81 0.24 0.28
C ILE A 47 -5.30 0.17 0.12
N VAL A 48 -4.57 0.79 1.04
CA VAL A 48 -3.10 0.78 1.06
C VAL A 48 -2.61 0.28 2.41
N ALA A 49 -1.80 -0.77 2.38
CA ALA A 49 -1.02 -1.25 3.53
C ALA A 49 0.35 -0.54 3.57
N ASP A 50 0.97 -0.46 4.73
CA ASP A 50 2.24 0.23 4.97
C ASP A 50 3.33 -0.78 5.31
N ASP A 51 4.38 -0.87 4.50
CA ASP A 51 5.51 -1.79 4.65
C ASP A 51 5.14 -3.30 4.58
N LEU A 52 4.09 -3.65 3.89
CA LEU A 52 3.68 -5.06 3.76
C LEU A 52 4.58 -5.80 2.75
N GLY A 53 5.20 -6.88 3.19
CA GLY A 53 6.01 -7.73 2.32
C GLY A 53 5.18 -8.42 1.22
N TRP A 54 5.77 -8.58 0.04
CA TRP A 54 5.08 -9.15 -1.12
C TRP A 54 4.48 -10.54 -0.83
N LYS A 55 5.21 -11.36 -0.06
CA LYS A 55 4.80 -12.73 0.29
C LYS A 55 4.09 -12.84 1.65
N ASP A 56 3.77 -11.73 2.28
CA ASP A 56 3.10 -11.73 3.59
C ASP A 56 1.58 -11.85 3.51
N VAL A 57 1.04 -12.13 2.32
CA VAL A 57 -0.39 -12.36 2.05
C VAL A 57 -0.64 -13.73 1.44
N GLY A 58 -1.77 -14.36 1.78
CA GLY A 58 -2.07 -15.74 1.36
C GLY A 58 -2.17 -15.90 -0.16
N PHE A 59 -2.74 -14.94 -0.89
CA PHE A 59 -2.85 -14.98 -2.36
C PHE A 59 -1.50 -14.91 -3.09
N ASN A 60 -0.40 -14.55 -2.40
CA ASN A 60 0.99 -14.65 -2.87
C ASN A 60 1.77 -15.80 -2.22
N GLY A 61 1.10 -16.69 -1.48
CA GLY A 61 1.66 -17.92 -0.95
C GLY A 61 2.29 -17.77 0.44
N ALA A 62 1.83 -16.84 1.28
CA ALA A 62 2.18 -16.83 2.69
C ALA A 62 1.78 -18.13 3.37
N THR A 63 2.66 -18.69 4.19
CA THR A 63 2.40 -19.94 4.92
C THR A 63 2.12 -19.73 6.39
N ASP A 64 2.59 -18.65 6.96
CA ASP A 64 2.53 -18.34 8.38
C ASP A 64 1.65 -17.13 8.73
N THR A 65 1.41 -16.21 7.81
CA THR A 65 0.40 -15.15 7.94
C THR A 65 -0.94 -15.57 7.37
N LYS A 66 -2.03 -15.10 7.95
CA LYS A 66 -3.41 -15.44 7.54
C LYS A 66 -4.14 -14.20 7.05
N THR A 67 -4.53 -14.18 5.77
CA THR A 67 -5.25 -13.08 5.13
C THR A 67 -6.49 -13.56 4.35
N PRO A 68 -7.43 -14.28 5.00
CA PRO A 68 -8.53 -14.92 4.30
C PRO A 68 -9.45 -13.92 3.57
N ASN A 69 -9.59 -12.68 4.04
CA ASN A 69 -10.43 -11.67 3.40
C ASN A 69 -9.76 -11.12 2.12
N LEU A 70 -8.47 -10.84 2.16
CA LEU A 70 -7.69 -10.47 0.96
C LEU A 70 -7.61 -11.62 -0.03
N ASP A 71 -7.45 -12.87 0.45
CA ASP A 71 -7.42 -14.07 -0.39
C ASP A 71 -8.75 -14.26 -1.12
N ASN A 72 -9.88 -14.04 -0.44
CA ASN A 72 -11.21 -14.06 -1.05
C ASN A 72 -11.39 -12.94 -2.09
N LEU A 73 -10.97 -11.71 -1.78
CA LEU A 73 -11.00 -10.61 -2.74
C LEU A 73 -10.19 -10.91 -4.00
N ALA A 74 -9.01 -11.54 -3.86
CA ALA A 74 -8.19 -11.98 -4.99
C ALA A 74 -8.87 -13.11 -5.78
N ALA A 75 -9.46 -14.08 -5.08
CA ALA A 75 -10.17 -15.21 -5.71
C ALA A 75 -11.44 -14.76 -6.45
N GLU A 76 -12.15 -13.76 -5.95
CA GLU A 76 -13.34 -13.17 -6.57
C GLU A 76 -13.02 -12.02 -7.53
N GLY A 77 -11.76 -11.67 -7.70
CA GLY A 77 -11.26 -10.60 -8.54
C GLY A 77 -10.01 -11.00 -9.30
N ALA A 78 -9.03 -10.13 -9.35
CA ALA A 78 -7.75 -10.36 -10.01
C ALA A 78 -6.59 -10.01 -9.07
N LYS A 79 -5.55 -10.85 -9.04
CA LYS A 79 -4.25 -10.51 -8.45
C LYS A 79 -3.32 -9.92 -9.50
N PHE A 80 -2.45 -9.01 -9.08
CA PHE A 80 -1.42 -8.45 -9.95
C PHE A 80 -0.09 -9.16 -9.74
N THR A 81 0.60 -9.48 -10.84
CA THR A 81 1.96 -10.02 -10.79
C THR A 81 3.02 -8.95 -10.96
N GLN A 82 2.66 -7.80 -11.54
CA GLN A 82 3.57 -6.72 -11.87
C GLN A 82 3.00 -5.34 -11.46
N PHE A 83 2.64 -5.18 -10.18
CA PHE A 83 2.21 -3.89 -9.64
C PHE A 83 3.39 -3.21 -8.94
N TYR A 84 3.81 -2.08 -9.48
CA TYR A 84 4.98 -1.33 -9.03
C TYR A 84 4.62 -0.04 -8.30
N VAL A 85 5.47 0.30 -7.34
CA VAL A 85 5.35 1.51 -6.54
C VAL A 85 6.71 2.21 -6.43
N GLN A 86 6.77 3.35 -5.76
CA GLN A 86 8.03 3.96 -5.37
C GLN A 86 8.63 3.22 -4.15
N PRO A 87 9.94 3.33 -3.90
CA PRO A 87 10.60 2.52 -2.86
C PRO A 87 10.25 2.90 -1.42
N MET A 88 9.46 3.95 -1.19
CA MET A 88 9.14 4.46 0.15
C MET A 88 7.73 5.07 0.22
N CYS A 89 7.19 5.18 1.46
CA CYS A 89 5.83 5.64 1.78
C CYS A 89 5.47 6.99 1.13
N THR A 90 6.14 8.09 1.51
CA THR A 90 5.83 9.44 0.97
C THR A 90 5.91 9.48 -0.56
N PRO A 91 6.98 9.01 -1.21
CA PRO A 91 7.05 8.96 -2.67
C PRO A 91 5.88 8.22 -3.32
N THR A 92 5.52 7.03 -2.82
CA THR A 92 4.39 6.26 -3.37
C THR A 92 3.05 6.95 -3.16
N ARG A 93 2.80 7.45 -1.95
CA ARG A 93 1.54 8.15 -1.63
C ARG A 93 1.39 9.43 -2.45
N ALA A 94 2.49 10.16 -2.68
CA ALA A 94 2.51 11.30 -3.58
C ALA A 94 2.24 10.90 -5.03
N ALA A 95 2.86 9.82 -5.51
CA ALA A 95 2.62 9.28 -6.85
C ALA A 95 1.16 8.87 -7.08
N LEU A 96 0.53 8.19 -6.09
CA LEU A 96 -0.90 7.86 -6.12
C LEU A 96 -1.79 9.08 -6.21
N MET A 97 -1.50 10.11 -5.40
CA MET A 97 -2.34 11.31 -5.33
C MET A 97 -2.19 12.23 -6.53
N THR A 98 -1.03 12.25 -7.20
CA THR A 98 -0.74 13.17 -8.30
C THR A 98 -0.82 12.53 -9.68
N GLY A 99 -0.71 11.20 -9.80
CA GLY A 99 -0.51 10.51 -11.08
C GLY A 99 0.83 10.82 -11.75
N ARG A 100 1.81 11.34 -10.98
CA ARG A 100 3.11 11.80 -11.47
C ARG A 100 4.24 11.23 -10.62
N TYR A 101 5.41 11.03 -11.22
CA TYR A 101 6.57 10.57 -10.47
C TYR A 101 7.08 11.64 -9.48
N PRO A 102 7.48 11.23 -8.25
CA PRO A 102 7.89 12.16 -7.18
C PRO A 102 9.07 13.06 -7.52
N PHE A 103 9.95 12.66 -8.43
CA PHE A 103 11.07 13.49 -8.85
C PHE A 103 10.63 14.80 -9.54
N ARG A 104 9.40 14.87 -10.05
CA ARG A 104 8.86 16.08 -10.71
C ARG A 104 8.52 17.21 -9.75
N TYR A 105 8.38 16.91 -8.46
CA TYR A 105 7.99 17.89 -7.43
C TYR A 105 8.80 17.78 -6.13
N GLY A 106 9.94 17.06 -6.14
CA GLY A 106 10.94 17.10 -5.07
C GLY A 106 10.74 16.10 -3.92
N LEU A 107 9.80 15.14 -4.04
CA LEU A 107 9.54 14.12 -3.00
C LEU A 107 10.13 12.74 -3.33
N GLN A 108 11.21 12.68 -4.09
CA GLN A 108 11.79 11.44 -4.59
C GLN A 108 12.76 10.74 -3.62
N THR A 109 13.34 11.43 -2.62
CA THR A 109 14.54 10.92 -1.92
C THR A 109 14.19 10.06 -0.72
N ILE A 110 13.45 10.63 0.24
CA ILE A 110 13.02 9.98 1.48
C ILE A 110 11.59 10.38 1.83
N VAL A 111 11.06 9.83 2.91
CA VAL A 111 9.80 10.28 3.51
C VAL A 111 9.91 11.73 4.01
N ILE A 112 8.77 12.40 4.21
CA ILE A 112 8.73 13.70 4.89
C ILE A 112 8.97 13.44 6.38
N PRO A 113 10.10 13.92 6.95
CA PRO A 113 10.37 13.73 8.38
C PRO A 113 9.38 14.51 9.24
N THR A 114 9.16 14.05 10.48
CA THR A 114 8.28 14.71 11.47
C THR A 114 8.63 16.16 11.68
N ALA A 115 9.92 16.49 11.71
CA ALA A 115 10.40 17.85 11.89
C ALA A 115 10.42 18.70 10.60
N ALA A 116 9.89 18.21 9.48
CA ALA A 116 9.98 18.91 8.19
C ALA A 116 8.83 19.90 7.97
N GLY A 117 9.16 21.15 7.69
CA GLY A 117 8.20 22.21 7.36
C GLY A 117 7.66 22.19 5.92
N TYR A 118 7.96 21.14 5.12
CA TYR A 118 7.50 21.03 3.74
C TYR A 118 6.49 19.89 3.58
N GLY A 119 5.75 19.92 2.48
CA GLY A 119 4.80 18.88 2.09
C GLY A 119 4.69 18.77 0.58
N LEU A 120 3.74 17.97 0.12
CA LEU A 120 3.41 17.84 -1.30
C LEU A 120 3.00 19.20 -1.89
N ASP A 121 3.66 19.58 -2.99
CA ASP A 121 3.43 20.84 -3.68
C ASP A 121 1.93 21.13 -3.86
N THR A 122 1.50 22.28 -3.35
CA THR A 122 0.09 22.69 -3.38
C THR A 122 -0.42 23.04 -4.78
N THR A 123 0.48 23.19 -5.74
CA THR A 123 0.14 23.38 -7.16
C THR A 123 -0.16 22.08 -7.90
N GLU A 124 0.06 20.91 -7.28
CA GLU A 124 -0.37 19.63 -7.81
C GLU A 124 -1.88 19.45 -7.59
N TRP A 125 -2.60 19.09 -8.66
CA TRP A 125 -4.03 18.78 -8.59
C TRP A 125 -4.21 17.31 -8.23
N LEU A 126 -4.70 17.04 -7.03
CA LEU A 126 -4.73 15.70 -6.49
C LEU A 126 -5.96 14.89 -6.93
N MET A 127 -5.85 13.57 -6.91
CA MET A 127 -6.91 12.64 -7.25
C MET A 127 -8.24 12.93 -6.52
N PRO A 128 -8.27 13.17 -5.19
CA PRO A 128 -9.54 13.49 -4.51
C PRO A 128 -10.13 14.82 -5.00
N GLN A 129 -9.33 15.82 -5.38
CA GLN A 129 -9.83 17.07 -5.97
C GLN A 129 -10.50 16.81 -7.34
N CYS A 130 -9.85 15.97 -8.16
CA CYS A 130 -10.38 15.57 -9.47
C CYS A 130 -11.70 14.80 -9.34
N LEU A 131 -11.76 13.82 -8.45
CA LEU A 131 -12.95 13.00 -8.21
C LEU A 131 -14.09 13.82 -7.56
N LYS A 132 -13.77 14.75 -6.67
CA LYS A 132 -14.75 15.66 -6.06
C LYS A 132 -15.44 16.53 -7.09
N GLU A 133 -14.71 17.08 -8.08
CA GLU A 133 -15.32 17.81 -9.19
C GLU A 133 -16.22 16.94 -10.08
N ALA A 134 -15.95 15.62 -10.11
CA ALA A 134 -16.82 14.66 -10.78
C ALA A 134 -18.03 14.23 -9.92
N GLY A 135 -18.25 14.83 -8.74
CA GLY A 135 -19.39 14.59 -7.87
C GLY A 135 -19.23 13.49 -6.83
N TYR A 136 -17.99 13.04 -6.59
CA TYR A 136 -17.71 12.05 -5.54
C TYR A 136 -17.68 12.69 -4.16
N ASN A 137 -18.19 11.98 -3.16
CA ASN A 137 -17.84 12.18 -1.76
C ASN A 137 -16.44 11.58 -1.55
N THR A 138 -15.51 12.33 -0.94
CA THR A 138 -14.11 11.92 -0.83
C THR A 138 -13.69 11.78 0.63
N ALA A 139 -13.05 10.67 0.97
CA ALA A 139 -12.55 10.43 2.33
C ALA A 139 -11.15 9.82 2.32
N ILE A 140 -10.35 10.23 3.31
CA ILE A 140 -9.15 9.53 3.74
C ILE A 140 -9.35 9.01 5.15
N ILE A 141 -9.08 7.73 5.36
CA ILE A 141 -9.12 7.10 6.68
C ILE A 141 -7.82 6.32 6.86
N GLY A 142 -6.99 6.78 7.80
CA GLY A 142 -5.65 6.26 8.09
C GLY A 142 -4.53 7.25 7.82
N LYS A 143 -3.37 6.77 7.37
CA LYS A 143 -2.12 7.51 7.21
C LYS A 143 -2.11 8.42 5.98
N TRP A 144 -1.77 9.70 6.18
CA TRP A 144 -1.58 10.69 5.10
C TRP A 144 -0.15 10.76 4.56
N HIS A 145 0.79 11.20 5.36
CA HIS A 145 2.24 11.28 5.12
C HIS A 145 2.66 12.14 3.90
N LEU A 146 1.91 13.20 3.58
CA LEU A 146 2.21 14.11 2.48
C LEU A 146 2.35 15.58 2.91
N GLY A 147 2.64 15.80 4.21
CA GLY A 147 2.84 17.10 4.84
C GLY A 147 1.86 17.34 5.98
N HIS A 148 2.40 17.84 7.09
CA HIS A 148 1.66 18.01 8.35
C HIS A 148 1.94 19.37 9.02
N ALA A 149 3.10 19.97 8.78
CA ALA A 149 3.54 21.19 9.46
C ALA A 149 2.71 22.44 9.13
N ASP A 150 2.01 22.46 8.00
CA ASP A 150 1.13 23.55 7.58
C ASP A 150 -0.18 22.97 7.07
N LYS A 151 -1.30 23.54 7.48
CA LYS A 151 -2.64 23.10 7.11
C LYS A 151 -2.86 23.02 5.58
N LYS A 152 -2.19 23.85 4.79
CA LYS A 152 -2.30 23.78 3.32
C LYS A 152 -1.94 22.42 2.73
N TYR A 153 -1.16 21.60 3.46
CA TYR A 153 -0.80 20.24 3.07
C TYR A 153 -1.79 19.19 3.56
N TRP A 154 -2.71 19.55 4.48
CA TRP A 154 -3.59 18.59 5.13
C TRP A 154 -4.68 18.07 4.20
N PRO A 155 -5.19 16.85 4.42
CA PRO A 155 -6.11 16.19 3.50
C PRO A 155 -7.35 17.01 3.12
N LYS A 156 -7.94 17.71 4.08
CA LYS A 156 -9.15 18.52 3.84
C LYS A 156 -8.89 19.69 2.88
N GLN A 157 -7.69 20.28 2.87
CA GLN A 157 -7.27 21.31 1.92
C GLN A 157 -6.82 20.71 0.58
N ARG A 158 -6.67 19.40 0.52
CA ARG A 158 -6.19 18.66 -0.66
C ARG A 158 -7.28 17.80 -1.30
N GLY A 159 -8.57 18.14 -1.09
CA GLY A 159 -9.71 17.58 -1.80
C GLY A 159 -10.51 16.52 -1.08
N PHE A 160 -10.14 16.13 0.13
CA PHE A 160 -10.95 15.21 0.92
C PHE A 160 -12.04 15.94 1.70
N ASP A 161 -13.27 15.42 1.67
CA ASP A 161 -14.40 15.92 2.45
C ASP A 161 -14.37 15.43 3.90
N TYR A 162 -13.82 14.24 4.11
CA TYR A 162 -13.69 13.61 5.41
C TYR A 162 -12.26 13.11 5.63
N GLN A 163 -11.75 13.30 6.85
CA GLN A 163 -10.44 12.83 7.26
C GLN A 163 -10.49 12.23 8.66
N TYR A 164 -9.86 11.07 8.83
CA TYR A 164 -9.63 10.43 10.12
C TYR A 164 -8.33 9.64 10.08
N GLY A 165 -7.47 9.79 11.11
CA GLY A 165 -6.23 9.05 11.26
C GLY A 165 -5.00 9.93 11.39
N ALA A 166 -3.82 9.38 11.03
CA ALA A 166 -2.50 9.94 11.23
C ALA A 166 -2.07 10.88 10.09
N MET A 167 -1.38 11.95 10.43
CA MET A 167 -0.79 12.89 9.46
C MET A 167 0.65 12.50 9.09
N ILE A 168 1.37 11.84 9.98
CA ILE A 168 2.79 11.51 9.88
C ILE A 168 2.98 10.04 9.45
N GLY A 169 4.21 9.56 9.48
CA GLY A 169 4.58 8.26 8.95
C GLY A 169 4.43 7.10 9.89
N GLU A 170 4.77 7.32 11.15
CA GLU A 170 4.86 6.31 12.20
C GLU A 170 4.14 6.80 13.45
N LEU A 171 3.53 5.90 14.19
CA LEU A 171 2.94 6.20 15.49
C LEU A 171 2.84 4.92 16.33
N ASP A 172 2.79 5.08 17.65
CA ASP A 172 2.41 3.99 18.57
C ASP A 172 0.94 3.60 18.33
N TYR A 173 0.68 2.30 18.14
CA TYR A 173 -0.65 1.80 17.75
C TYR A 173 -1.73 1.88 18.83
N PHE A 174 -1.36 2.17 20.08
CA PHE A 174 -2.29 2.26 21.21
C PHE A 174 -2.42 3.67 21.78
N THR A 175 -1.33 4.43 21.78
CA THR A 175 -1.34 5.83 22.27
C THR A 175 -1.64 6.82 21.16
N HIS A 176 -1.43 6.43 19.89
CA HIS A 176 -1.54 7.27 18.69
C HIS A 176 -0.58 8.46 18.69
N GLU A 177 0.59 8.25 19.29
CA GLU A 177 1.63 9.27 19.44
C GLU A 177 2.89 8.88 18.63
N GLU A 178 3.54 9.87 18.05
CA GLU A 178 4.89 9.75 17.51
C GLU A 178 5.84 10.52 18.42
N HIS A 179 6.85 9.85 18.98
CA HIS A 179 7.79 10.45 19.96
C HIS A 179 7.11 11.21 21.12
N GLY A 180 5.96 10.73 21.59
CA GLY A 180 5.19 11.35 22.67
C GLY A 180 4.28 12.50 22.23
N VAL A 181 4.20 12.77 20.94
CA VAL A 181 3.30 13.79 20.35
C VAL A 181 2.11 13.11 19.68
N LEU A 182 0.91 13.56 20.00
CA LEU A 182 -0.32 13.02 19.43
C LEU A 182 -0.38 13.27 17.92
N ASP A 183 -0.47 12.19 17.12
CA ASP A 183 -0.70 12.23 15.68
C ASP A 183 -1.99 11.49 15.32
N TRP A 184 -3.12 11.95 15.84
CA TRP A 184 -4.42 11.34 15.56
C TRP A 184 -5.49 12.40 15.41
N PHE A 185 -6.11 12.48 14.24
CA PHE A 185 -6.95 13.61 13.83
C PHE A 185 -8.28 13.14 13.24
N ARG A 186 -9.31 13.97 13.42
CA ARG A 186 -10.60 13.88 12.71
C ARG A 186 -10.97 15.26 12.19
N ASP A 187 -11.12 15.41 10.89
CA ASP A 187 -11.51 16.66 10.23
C ASP A 187 -10.69 17.88 10.69
N ASN A 188 -9.35 17.75 10.62
CA ASN A 188 -8.36 18.75 11.04
C ASN A 188 -8.31 19.02 12.57
N LYS A 189 -8.99 18.23 13.41
CA LYS A 189 -8.94 18.38 14.86
C LYS A 189 -8.23 17.19 15.50
N PRO A 190 -7.29 17.39 16.42
CA PRO A 190 -6.70 16.29 17.15
C PRO A 190 -7.75 15.58 18.01
N VAL A 191 -7.66 14.27 18.10
CA VAL A 191 -8.61 13.43 18.87
C VAL A 191 -7.83 12.48 19.75
N ARG A 192 -8.17 12.45 21.04
CA ARG A 192 -7.68 11.40 21.96
C ARG A 192 -8.76 10.37 22.14
N GLU A 193 -8.49 9.16 21.70
CA GLU A 193 -9.40 8.03 21.90
C GLU A 193 -8.61 6.76 22.22
N LYS A 194 -9.29 5.78 22.85
CA LYS A 194 -8.67 4.49 23.20
C LYS A 194 -8.96 3.46 22.12
N GLY A 195 -7.97 2.66 21.81
CA GLY A 195 -8.13 1.56 20.87
C GLY A 195 -6.84 1.25 20.13
N TYR A 196 -6.85 0.19 19.35
CA TYR A 196 -5.75 -0.18 18.49
C TYR A 196 -5.93 0.47 17.12
N THR A 197 -4.95 1.21 16.64
CA THR A 197 -4.99 2.02 15.41
C THR A 197 -5.67 1.32 14.23
N THR A 198 -5.26 0.08 13.92
CA THR A 198 -5.81 -0.68 12.78
C THR A 198 -7.32 -0.92 12.94
N GLN A 199 -7.78 -1.24 14.16
CA GLN A 199 -9.20 -1.46 14.44
C GLN A 199 -10.00 -0.15 14.40
N LEU A 200 -9.43 0.95 14.86
CA LEU A 200 -10.06 2.27 14.79
C LEU A 200 -10.25 2.72 13.32
N ILE A 201 -9.23 2.52 12.48
CA ILE A 201 -9.30 2.78 11.04
C ILE A 201 -10.42 1.97 10.38
N GLY A 202 -10.46 0.65 10.60
CA GLY A 202 -11.50 -0.23 10.04
C GLY A 202 -12.90 0.14 10.53
N LYS A 203 -13.05 0.40 11.82
CA LYS A 203 -14.33 0.82 12.42
C LYS A 203 -14.83 2.14 11.84
N ASP A 204 -13.94 3.11 11.65
CA ASP A 204 -14.31 4.42 11.08
C ASP A 204 -14.66 4.30 9.59
N ALA A 205 -13.94 3.47 8.84
CA ALA A 205 -14.27 3.16 7.44
C ALA A 205 -15.66 2.54 7.30
N VAL A 206 -16.01 1.58 8.16
CA VAL A 206 -17.37 1.00 8.22
C VAL A 206 -18.40 2.08 8.54
N LYS A 207 -18.13 2.96 9.51
CA LYS A 207 -19.01 4.09 9.85
C LYS A 207 -19.20 5.02 8.65
N TYR A 208 -18.12 5.37 7.96
CA TYR A 208 -18.15 6.21 6.76
C TYR A 208 -19.01 5.58 5.67
N ILE A 209 -18.81 4.30 5.34
CA ILE A 209 -19.57 3.58 4.32
C ILE A 209 -21.07 3.56 4.67
N ASN A 210 -21.41 3.23 5.92
CA ASN A 210 -22.81 3.20 6.37
C ASN A 210 -23.52 4.55 6.27
N ALA A 211 -22.78 5.65 6.38
CA ALA A 211 -23.31 7.01 6.27
C ALA A 211 -23.47 7.49 4.80
N GLN A 212 -22.94 6.78 3.80
CA GLN A 212 -23.03 7.22 2.42
C GLN A 212 -24.45 7.11 1.86
N ASP A 213 -24.84 8.09 1.06
CA ASP A 213 -26.03 8.03 0.22
C ASP A 213 -25.75 7.12 -0.99
N PRO A 214 -26.51 6.03 -1.19
CA PRO A 214 -26.32 5.11 -2.31
C PRO A 214 -26.44 5.76 -3.70
N SER A 215 -27.07 6.92 -3.80
CA SER A 215 -27.24 7.65 -5.06
C SER A 215 -26.00 8.47 -5.45
N LYS A 216 -25.03 8.64 -4.54
CA LYS A 216 -23.79 9.39 -4.77
C LYS A 216 -22.57 8.49 -4.71
N PRO A 217 -21.68 8.54 -5.71
CA PRO A 217 -20.44 7.77 -5.67
C PRO A 217 -19.50 8.34 -4.59
N PHE A 218 -18.69 7.46 -4.01
CA PHE A 218 -17.65 7.88 -3.07
C PHE A 218 -16.27 7.32 -3.47
N TYR A 219 -15.24 8.05 -3.10
CA TYR A 219 -13.84 7.64 -3.10
C TYR A 219 -13.35 7.54 -1.66
N LEU A 220 -13.03 6.34 -1.23
CA LEU A 220 -12.43 6.06 0.07
C LEU A 220 -10.97 5.66 -0.12
N TYR A 221 -10.04 6.51 0.31
CA TYR A 221 -8.62 6.21 0.42
C TYR A 221 -8.37 5.68 1.83
N LEU A 222 -8.36 4.35 1.95
CA LEU A 222 -8.24 3.62 3.20
C LEU A 222 -6.79 3.16 3.39
N THR A 223 -6.06 3.84 4.27
CA THR A 223 -4.62 3.69 4.39
C THR A 223 -4.23 3.23 5.79
N PHE A 224 -4.04 1.91 5.94
CA PHE A 224 -3.60 1.36 7.21
C PHE A 224 -2.14 1.72 7.49
N ASN A 225 -1.83 1.98 8.78
CA ASN A 225 -0.45 2.04 9.24
C ASN A 225 0.16 0.63 9.35
N ALA A 226 -0.68 -0.41 9.50
CA ALA A 226 -0.23 -1.80 9.58
C ALA A 226 0.30 -2.31 8.22
N PRO A 227 1.38 -3.14 8.23
CA PRO A 227 2.14 -3.62 9.41
C PRO A 227 3.45 -2.84 9.68
N HIS A 228 3.50 -1.51 9.43
CA HIS A 228 4.67 -0.65 9.74
C HIS A 228 5.06 -0.71 11.22
N THR A 229 6.31 -0.44 11.54
CA THR A 229 6.80 -0.27 12.93
C THR A 229 6.09 0.88 13.66
N PRO A 230 6.04 0.84 15.01
CA PRO A 230 6.52 -0.21 15.91
C PRO A 230 5.66 -1.48 15.80
N TYR A 231 6.28 -2.66 15.91
CA TYR A 231 5.52 -3.92 15.83
C TYR A 231 4.72 -4.12 17.13
N GLN A 232 3.42 -3.85 17.04
CA GLN A 232 2.47 -3.92 18.14
C GLN A 232 1.14 -4.50 17.64
N ALA A 233 0.57 -5.43 18.38
CA ALA A 233 -0.74 -5.99 18.07
C ALA A 233 -1.51 -6.31 19.35
N PRO A 234 -2.86 -6.34 19.31
CA PRO A 234 -3.67 -6.79 20.43
C PRO A 234 -3.36 -8.27 20.76
N GLN A 235 -3.29 -8.60 22.04
CA GLN A 235 -2.91 -9.94 22.52
C GLN A 235 -3.72 -11.05 21.88
N GLN A 236 -5.02 -10.84 21.67
CA GLN A 236 -5.90 -11.82 21.01
C GLN A 236 -5.48 -12.19 19.58
N TYR A 237 -4.80 -11.30 18.86
CA TYR A 237 -4.24 -11.59 17.53
C TYR A 237 -2.89 -12.28 17.65
N ILE A 238 -2.02 -11.87 18.60
CA ILE A 238 -0.74 -12.52 18.88
C ILE A 238 -0.97 -13.99 19.26
N ASP A 239 -2.01 -14.28 20.04
CA ASP A 239 -2.36 -15.64 20.49
C ASP A 239 -2.75 -16.60 19.34
N ARG A 240 -3.17 -16.05 18.18
CA ARG A 240 -3.44 -16.87 16.97
C ARG A 240 -2.16 -17.46 16.37
N TYR A 241 -0.98 -16.92 16.73
CA TYR A 241 0.33 -17.22 16.15
C TYR A 241 1.34 -17.81 17.14
N LYS A 242 0.89 -18.51 18.20
CA LYS A 242 1.76 -19.14 19.20
C LYS A 242 2.74 -20.17 18.62
N ASN A 243 2.41 -20.71 17.43
CA ASN A 243 3.27 -21.61 16.69
C ASN A 243 4.46 -20.94 16.00
N ILE A 244 4.47 -19.64 15.83
CA ILE A 244 5.61 -18.89 15.30
C ILE A 244 6.58 -18.62 16.46
N ALA A 245 7.78 -19.23 16.38
CA ALA A 245 8.78 -19.16 17.45
C ALA A 245 9.38 -17.74 17.59
N GLU A 246 9.65 -17.08 16.46
CA GLU A 246 10.27 -15.74 16.45
C GLU A 246 9.24 -14.68 16.88
N PRO A 247 9.49 -13.94 17.98
CA PRO A 247 8.51 -13.04 18.57
C PRO A 247 8.09 -11.87 17.66
N THR A 248 9.04 -11.27 16.92
CA THR A 248 8.75 -10.12 16.05
C THR A 248 7.90 -10.57 14.86
N ARG A 249 8.22 -11.72 14.25
CA ARG A 249 7.41 -12.30 13.17
C ARG A 249 6.01 -12.64 13.64
N ARG A 250 5.88 -13.15 14.86
CA ARG A 250 4.59 -13.45 15.49
C ARG A 250 3.72 -12.22 15.63
N ILE A 251 4.28 -11.12 16.12
CA ILE A 251 3.56 -9.84 16.28
C ILE A 251 3.21 -9.27 14.90
N TYR A 252 4.14 -9.30 13.97
CA TYR A 252 3.91 -8.84 12.59
C TYR A 252 2.77 -9.62 11.91
N ALA A 253 2.76 -10.94 12.01
CA ALA A 253 1.67 -11.77 11.47
C ALA A 253 0.32 -11.42 12.11
N ALA A 254 0.32 -11.12 13.42
CA ALA A 254 -0.87 -10.65 14.14
C ALA A 254 -1.36 -9.28 13.63
N MET A 255 -0.45 -8.34 13.31
CA MET A 255 -0.78 -7.04 12.72
C MET A 255 -1.40 -7.20 11.33
N VAL A 256 -0.81 -8.03 10.47
CA VAL A 256 -1.32 -8.33 9.12
C VAL A 256 -2.72 -8.94 9.19
N THR A 257 -2.94 -9.92 10.07
CA THR A 257 -4.27 -10.54 10.22
C THR A 257 -5.30 -9.59 10.80
N CYS A 258 -4.90 -8.70 11.72
CA CYS A 258 -5.82 -7.67 12.23
C CYS A 258 -6.25 -6.72 11.11
N MET A 259 -5.34 -6.32 10.24
CA MET A 259 -5.65 -5.50 9.07
C MET A 259 -6.59 -6.24 8.11
N ASP A 260 -6.33 -7.50 7.83
CA ASP A 260 -7.20 -8.35 6.99
C ASP A 260 -8.61 -8.48 7.56
N ASP A 261 -8.75 -8.71 8.86
CA ASP A 261 -10.05 -8.77 9.55
C ASP A 261 -10.82 -7.43 9.41
N GLU A 262 -10.14 -6.29 9.51
CA GLU A 262 -10.77 -4.97 9.33
C GLU A 262 -11.17 -4.72 7.86
N ILE A 263 -10.35 -5.14 6.90
CA ILE A 263 -10.72 -5.11 5.47
C ILE A 263 -11.98 -5.95 5.23
N GLY A 264 -12.05 -7.14 5.83
CA GLY A 264 -13.24 -7.99 5.77
C GLY A 264 -14.50 -7.28 6.30
N ARG A 265 -14.40 -6.52 7.41
CA ARG A 265 -15.52 -5.72 7.95
C ARG A 265 -15.94 -4.59 6.99
N VAL A 266 -14.97 -3.95 6.34
CA VAL A 266 -15.24 -2.91 5.33
C VAL A 266 -16.00 -3.51 4.14
N VAL A 267 -15.55 -4.65 3.61
CA VAL A 267 -16.22 -5.36 2.51
C VAL A 267 -17.64 -5.77 2.92
N ALA A 268 -17.81 -6.35 4.10
CA ALA A 268 -19.13 -6.72 4.63
C ALA A 268 -20.07 -5.52 4.79
N ALA A 269 -19.57 -4.34 5.13
CA ALA A 269 -20.36 -3.11 5.18
C ALA A 269 -20.84 -2.66 3.79
N ILE A 270 -19.98 -2.78 2.78
CA ILE A 270 -20.33 -2.50 1.37
C ILE A 270 -21.40 -3.49 0.89
N ASP A 271 -21.25 -4.79 1.19
CA ASP A 271 -22.20 -5.84 0.85
C ASP A 271 -23.56 -5.59 1.51
N LYS A 272 -23.57 -5.35 2.82
CA LYS A 272 -24.77 -5.08 3.60
C LYS A 272 -25.56 -3.88 3.08
N LYS A 273 -24.84 -2.88 2.55
CA LYS A 273 -25.45 -1.67 1.99
C LYS A 273 -25.93 -1.85 0.54
N GLY A 274 -25.69 -3.02 -0.08
CA GLY A 274 -26.04 -3.32 -1.47
C GLY A 274 -25.19 -2.57 -2.50
N LEU A 275 -23.99 -2.14 -2.13
CA LEU A 275 -23.12 -1.34 -2.99
C LEU A 275 -22.05 -2.17 -3.71
N ARG A 276 -21.97 -3.48 -3.42
CA ARG A 276 -20.86 -4.34 -3.86
C ARG A 276 -20.69 -4.38 -5.38
N ASP A 277 -21.79 -4.51 -6.11
CA ASP A 277 -21.77 -4.63 -7.58
C ASP A 277 -21.39 -3.31 -8.28
N ASN A 278 -21.46 -2.17 -7.57
CA ASN A 278 -21.02 -0.87 -8.07
C ASN A 278 -19.79 -0.32 -7.31
N THR A 279 -18.94 -1.20 -6.78
CA THR A 279 -17.75 -0.79 -6.03
C THR A 279 -16.50 -1.49 -6.54
N LEU A 280 -15.55 -0.69 -7.04
CA LEU A 280 -14.18 -1.13 -7.33
C LEU A 280 -13.37 -1.08 -6.02
N ILE A 281 -12.76 -2.20 -5.66
CA ILE A 281 -11.81 -2.30 -4.56
C ILE A 281 -10.43 -2.56 -5.16
N ILE A 282 -9.45 -1.71 -4.85
CA ILE A 282 -8.03 -1.93 -5.13
C ILE A 282 -7.31 -2.04 -3.79
N PHE A 283 -6.50 -3.07 -3.62
CA PHE A 283 -5.59 -3.23 -2.49
C PHE A 283 -4.15 -3.28 -2.99
N GLN A 284 -3.24 -2.61 -2.26
CA GLN A 284 -1.79 -2.66 -2.51
C GLN A 284 -1.00 -2.31 -1.25
N SER A 285 0.29 -2.66 -1.22
CA SER A 285 1.26 -2.04 -0.29
C SER A 285 1.81 -0.74 -0.87
N ASP A 286 2.30 0.17 -0.03
CA ASP A 286 2.92 1.41 -0.49
C ASP A 286 4.41 1.25 -0.86
N ASN A 287 5.08 0.25 -0.35
CA ASN A 287 6.42 -0.21 -0.75
C ASN A 287 6.61 -1.66 -0.30
N GLY A 288 7.71 -2.28 -0.68
CA GLY A 288 8.05 -3.59 -0.17
C GLY A 288 8.32 -3.59 1.33
N GLY A 289 8.19 -4.74 1.98
CA GLY A 289 8.50 -4.91 3.39
C GLY A 289 9.96 -4.56 3.68
N THR A 290 10.23 -4.01 4.87
CA THR A 290 11.61 -3.62 5.24
C THR A 290 12.53 -4.83 5.36
N LYS A 291 13.78 -4.68 4.92
CA LYS A 291 14.88 -5.63 5.14
C LYS A 291 16.05 -4.99 5.89
N SER A 292 15.94 -3.71 6.24
CA SER A 292 16.98 -2.95 6.94
C SER A 292 16.50 -2.50 8.31
N LYS A 293 17.37 -2.68 9.33
CA LYS A 293 17.15 -2.15 10.68
C LYS A 293 17.07 -0.61 10.72
N MET A 294 17.53 0.07 9.67
CA MET A 294 17.39 1.52 9.51
C MET A 294 15.91 1.97 9.52
N PHE A 295 14.98 1.10 9.12
CA PHE A 295 13.56 1.39 9.03
C PHE A 295 12.74 0.80 10.18
N THR A 296 13.35 0.52 11.33
CA THR A 296 12.66 -0.04 12.50
C THR A 296 12.09 1.02 13.44
N GLY A 297 12.20 2.31 13.05
CA GLY A 297 11.50 3.41 13.70
C GLY A 297 11.77 3.57 15.20
N GLN A 298 10.72 3.83 15.96
CA GLN A 298 10.77 4.12 17.41
C GLN A 298 11.03 2.90 18.30
N MET A 299 11.44 1.76 17.78
CA MET A 299 11.67 0.57 18.58
C MET A 299 12.89 0.73 19.50
N ALA A 300 12.71 0.47 20.79
CA ALA A 300 13.67 0.78 21.84
C ALA A 300 15.02 0.04 21.73
N ASP A 301 15.07 -1.16 21.14
CA ASP A 301 16.30 -1.94 20.97
C ASP A 301 16.34 -2.62 19.60
N VAL A 302 16.74 -1.85 18.60
CA VAL A 302 16.86 -2.33 17.21
C VAL A 302 17.94 -3.43 17.05
N SER A 303 18.89 -3.57 17.98
CA SER A 303 19.95 -4.57 17.89
C SER A 303 19.40 -6.00 17.97
N LYS A 304 18.32 -6.21 18.74
CA LYS A 304 17.68 -7.49 19.02
C LYS A 304 16.53 -7.82 18.05
N ILE A 305 16.13 -6.86 17.20
CA ILE A 305 15.01 -7.09 16.30
C ILE A 305 15.45 -7.96 15.13
N GLN A 306 14.75 -9.05 14.90
CA GLN A 306 14.76 -9.77 13.65
C GLN A 306 13.73 -9.14 12.72
N ILE A 307 14.15 -8.75 11.51
CA ILE A 307 13.26 -8.14 10.52
C ILE A 307 12.20 -9.17 10.10
N PRO A 308 10.91 -8.88 10.29
CA PRO A 308 9.88 -9.89 10.13
C PRO A 308 9.29 -10.01 8.71
N CYS A 309 9.49 -9.01 7.83
CA CYS A 309 8.83 -8.95 6.52
C CYS A 309 9.38 -10.00 5.55
N ASP A 310 8.50 -10.57 4.72
CA ASP A 310 8.85 -11.50 3.64
C ASP A 310 8.50 -10.91 2.26
N ASN A 311 9.51 -10.49 1.51
CA ASN A 311 9.37 -10.04 0.12
C ASN A 311 9.45 -11.21 -0.88
N GLY A 312 9.34 -12.45 -0.40
CA GLY A 312 9.49 -13.64 -1.24
C GLY A 312 10.90 -13.75 -1.80
N PRO A 313 11.03 -14.18 -3.07
CA PRO A 313 12.34 -14.36 -3.70
C PRO A 313 12.95 -13.06 -4.21
N TYR A 314 12.23 -11.93 -4.10
CA TYR A 314 12.67 -10.65 -4.64
C TYR A 314 13.76 -10.01 -3.80
N ARG A 315 14.71 -9.38 -4.50
CA ARG A 315 15.90 -8.79 -3.90
C ARG A 315 15.54 -7.56 -3.05
N ASP A 316 16.13 -7.46 -1.86
CA ASP A 316 16.00 -6.33 -0.93
C ASP A 316 14.57 -6.01 -0.44
N GLY A 317 14.27 -4.75 -0.14
CA GLY A 317 13.00 -4.28 0.40
C GLY A 317 12.91 -2.76 0.45
N LYS A 318 12.05 -2.24 1.34
CA LYS A 318 11.80 -0.81 1.54
C LYS A 318 13.06 0.04 1.39
N GLY A 319 12.95 1.14 0.64
CA GLY A 319 14.04 2.08 0.40
C GLY A 319 14.97 1.67 -0.74
N MET A 320 14.92 0.44 -1.23
CA MET A 320 15.80 -0.05 -2.31
C MET A 320 15.07 -0.04 -3.67
N LEU A 321 15.85 0.12 -4.75
CA LEU A 321 15.32 0.20 -6.12
C LEU A 321 15.17 -1.17 -6.79
N TYR A 322 15.45 -2.26 -6.06
CA TYR A 322 15.28 -3.63 -6.53
C TYR A 322 13.83 -4.08 -6.36
N GLU A 323 13.51 -5.23 -6.97
CA GLU A 323 12.14 -5.73 -7.02
C GLU A 323 11.51 -5.87 -5.62
N GLY A 324 12.24 -6.34 -4.62
CA GLY A 324 11.72 -6.46 -3.26
C GLY A 324 11.34 -5.13 -2.58
N GLY A 325 11.83 -3.99 -3.10
CA GLY A 325 11.46 -2.66 -2.60
C GLY A 325 10.29 -2.02 -3.34
N THR A 326 10.05 -2.42 -4.59
CA THR A 326 9.18 -1.69 -5.52
C THR A 326 8.07 -2.52 -6.16
N LEU A 327 8.22 -3.84 -6.25
CA LEU A 327 7.16 -4.75 -6.65
C LEU A 327 6.38 -5.17 -5.40
N VAL A 328 5.08 -4.86 -5.35
CA VAL A 328 4.26 -5.09 -4.16
C VAL A 328 3.11 -6.07 -4.42
N CYS A 329 2.60 -6.66 -3.34
CA CYS A 329 1.35 -7.40 -3.40
C CYS A 329 0.20 -6.44 -3.70
N ALA A 330 -0.64 -6.81 -4.68
CA ALA A 330 -1.79 -6.01 -5.06
C ALA A 330 -2.90 -6.89 -5.67
N LEU A 331 -4.14 -6.43 -5.55
CA LEU A 331 -5.31 -7.03 -6.15
C LEU A 331 -6.34 -5.97 -6.56
N ALA A 332 -7.22 -6.35 -7.49
CA ALA A 332 -8.41 -5.59 -7.86
C ALA A 332 -9.65 -6.50 -7.75
N ASN A 333 -10.73 -5.95 -7.22
CA ASN A 333 -11.99 -6.69 -7.15
C ASN A 333 -13.18 -5.77 -7.48
N TRP A 334 -13.99 -6.20 -8.44
CA TRP A 334 -15.25 -5.56 -8.82
C TRP A 334 -16.15 -6.60 -9.51
N PRO A 335 -17.15 -7.14 -8.82
CA PRO A 335 -18.05 -8.15 -9.37
C PRO A 335 -18.71 -7.70 -10.67
N GLY A 336 -18.76 -8.60 -11.66
CA GLY A 336 -19.34 -8.32 -12.99
C GLY A 336 -18.45 -7.48 -13.93
N HIS A 337 -17.34 -6.91 -13.43
CA HIS A 337 -16.40 -6.10 -14.20
C HIS A 337 -14.99 -6.71 -14.29
N ILE A 338 -14.58 -7.47 -13.30
CA ILE A 338 -13.31 -8.18 -13.26
C ILE A 338 -13.60 -9.68 -13.18
N LYS A 339 -12.96 -10.48 -14.02
CA LYS A 339 -13.14 -11.93 -14.05
C LYS A 339 -12.60 -12.54 -12.74
N PRO A 340 -13.41 -13.29 -11.98
CA PRO A 340 -12.96 -13.97 -10.77
C PRO A 340 -11.76 -14.90 -11.03
N GLY A 341 -10.78 -14.89 -10.10
CA GLY A 341 -9.59 -15.72 -10.14
C GLY A 341 -8.62 -15.40 -11.28
N SER A 342 -8.78 -14.24 -11.92
CA SER A 342 -7.86 -13.82 -12.97
C SER A 342 -6.53 -13.29 -12.43
N THR A 343 -5.54 -13.23 -13.30
CA THR A 343 -4.23 -12.64 -13.04
C THR A 343 -4.00 -11.51 -14.02
N VAL A 344 -3.51 -10.39 -13.54
CA VAL A 344 -3.09 -9.23 -14.35
C VAL A 344 -1.58 -9.25 -14.42
N ASP A 345 -1.04 -9.68 -15.57
CA ASP A 345 0.39 -9.80 -15.81
C ASP A 345 1.00 -8.55 -16.48
N GLY A 346 0.17 -7.60 -16.88
CA GLY A 346 0.62 -6.34 -17.45
C GLY A 346 1.32 -5.46 -16.40
N ILE A 347 2.36 -4.76 -16.84
CA ILE A 347 3.09 -3.80 -15.98
C ILE A 347 2.15 -2.66 -15.59
N ILE A 348 2.00 -2.41 -14.29
CA ILE A 348 1.21 -1.31 -13.73
C ILE A 348 2.06 -0.61 -12.66
N HIS A 349 1.96 0.71 -12.60
CA HIS A 349 2.60 1.50 -11.56
C HIS A 349 1.58 2.35 -10.79
N ALA A 350 1.89 2.69 -9.54
CA ALA A 350 1.03 3.50 -8.67
C ALA A 350 0.50 4.79 -9.33
N VAL A 351 1.30 5.45 -10.19
CA VAL A 351 0.87 6.65 -10.95
C VAL A 351 -0.32 6.39 -11.88
N ASP A 352 -0.55 5.13 -12.30
CA ASP A 352 -1.61 4.75 -13.24
C ASP A 352 -2.99 4.75 -12.58
N MET A 353 -3.05 4.68 -11.26
CA MET A 353 -4.31 4.70 -10.53
C MET A 353 -5.06 6.01 -10.71
N TYR A 354 -4.34 7.14 -10.79
CA TYR A 354 -4.98 8.44 -10.99
C TYR A 354 -5.77 8.53 -12.31
N PRO A 355 -5.16 8.39 -13.51
CA PRO A 355 -5.91 8.48 -14.75
C PRO A 355 -6.93 7.36 -14.91
N THR A 356 -6.68 6.16 -14.36
CA THR A 356 -7.63 5.05 -14.37
C THR A 356 -8.89 5.38 -13.58
N PHE A 357 -8.76 5.88 -12.36
CA PHE A 357 -9.92 6.27 -11.54
C PHE A 357 -10.62 7.51 -12.11
N ALA A 358 -9.87 8.50 -12.60
CA ALA A 358 -10.45 9.67 -13.24
C ALA A 358 -11.33 9.27 -14.45
N LYS A 359 -10.86 8.34 -15.28
CA LYS A 359 -11.63 7.85 -16.44
C LYS A 359 -12.88 7.07 -16.02
N LEU A 360 -12.78 6.17 -15.04
CA LEU A 360 -13.93 5.43 -14.51
C LEU A 360 -14.98 6.37 -13.90
N ALA A 361 -14.53 7.46 -13.28
CA ALA A 361 -15.37 8.49 -12.69
C ALA A 361 -15.93 9.48 -13.73
N GLY A 362 -15.48 9.46 -14.98
CA GLY A 362 -15.76 10.51 -15.95
C GLY A 362 -15.26 11.88 -15.48
N ALA A 363 -14.14 11.92 -14.75
CA ALA A 363 -13.55 13.13 -14.21
C ALA A 363 -12.58 13.78 -15.22
N SER A 364 -12.55 15.11 -15.24
CA SER A 364 -11.63 15.86 -16.10
C SER A 364 -10.26 15.98 -15.45
N THR A 365 -9.21 15.63 -16.20
CA THR A 365 -7.81 15.82 -15.80
C THR A 365 -7.21 17.14 -16.32
N ALA A 366 -8.01 18.04 -16.86
CA ALA A 366 -7.54 19.29 -17.48
C ALA A 366 -6.81 20.24 -16.52
N LYS A 367 -7.07 20.14 -15.21
CA LYS A 367 -6.37 20.90 -14.16
C LYS A 367 -5.06 20.26 -13.70
N CYS A 368 -4.81 19.01 -14.09
CA CYS A 368 -3.59 18.32 -13.74
C CYS A 368 -2.40 18.87 -14.54
N LYS A 369 -1.24 18.92 -13.91
CA LYS A 369 0.00 18.96 -14.68
C LYS A 369 0.13 17.66 -15.49
N PRO A 370 0.95 17.61 -16.55
CA PRO A 370 1.08 16.41 -17.37
C PRO A 370 1.29 15.15 -16.51
N LEU A 371 0.39 14.19 -16.66
CA LEU A 371 0.43 12.92 -15.92
C LEU A 371 1.51 12.00 -16.48
N ASP A 372 2.20 11.28 -15.61
CA ASP A 372 3.04 10.13 -15.97
C ASP A 372 2.23 8.83 -16.00
N GLY A 373 1.10 8.83 -15.32
CA GLY A 373 0.16 7.72 -15.27
C GLY A 373 -0.56 7.51 -16.60
N MET A 374 -0.94 6.27 -16.85
CA MET A 374 -1.73 5.81 -17.99
C MET A 374 -3.01 5.14 -17.50
N ASP A 375 -4.09 5.24 -18.30
CA ASP A 375 -5.29 4.45 -18.00
C ASP A 375 -5.03 2.96 -18.28
N VAL A 376 -5.09 2.16 -17.24
CA VAL A 376 -4.84 0.71 -17.27
C VAL A 376 -6.10 -0.11 -17.02
N TRP A 377 -7.29 0.50 -17.12
CA TRP A 377 -8.53 -0.20 -16.79
C TRP A 377 -8.75 -1.46 -17.64
N GLN A 378 -8.49 -1.39 -18.94
CA GLN A 378 -8.66 -2.56 -19.82
C GLN A 378 -7.64 -3.68 -19.52
N THR A 379 -6.46 -3.33 -19.04
CA THR A 379 -5.49 -4.33 -18.56
C THR A 379 -6.02 -5.05 -17.31
N ILE A 380 -6.63 -4.30 -16.38
CA ILE A 380 -7.19 -4.85 -15.15
C ILE A 380 -8.46 -5.68 -15.41
N SER A 381 -9.39 -5.17 -16.21
CA SER A 381 -10.73 -5.75 -16.36
C SER A 381 -10.86 -6.78 -17.47
N GLU A 382 -10.07 -6.64 -18.53
CA GLU A 382 -10.17 -7.45 -19.74
C GLU A 382 -8.92 -8.29 -20.04
N GLY A 383 -7.84 -8.12 -19.24
CA GLY A 383 -6.55 -8.79 -19.46
C GLY A 383 -5.83 -8.33 -20.73
N LYS A 384 -6.15 -7.14 -21.25
CA LYS A 384 -5.44 -6.58 -22.40
C LYS A 384 -3.99 -6.21 -22.02
N PRO A 385 -3.08 -6.19 -23.00
CA PRO A 385 -1.72 -5.70 -22.77
C PRO A 385 -1.72 -4.33 -22.08
N SER A 386 -0.81 -4.13 -21.14
CA SER A 386 -0.66 -2.82 -20.50
C SER A 386 -0.16 -1.79 -21.53
N PRO A 387 -0.68 -0.57 -21.52
CA PRO A 387 -0.11 0.53 -22.28
C PRO A 387 1.26 0.96 -21.76
N ARG A 388 1.63 0.54 -20.53
CA ARG A 388 2.89 0.88 -19.88
C ARG A 388 3.99 -0.11 -20.27
N THR A 389 5.10 0.43 -20.78
CA THR A 389 6.32 -0.34 -21.09
C THR A 389 7.52 0.14 -20.26
N GLU A 390 7.47 1.38 -19.74
CA GLU A 390 8.54 2.00 -18.96
C GLU A 390 8.09 2.24 -17.51
N ILE A 391 8.98 1.96 -16.54
CA ILE A 391 8.85 2.36 -15.14
C ILE A 391 10.07 3.18 -14.74
N ILE A 392 9.82 4.33 -14.12
CA ILE A 392 10.85 5.10 -13.43
C ILE A 392 10.72 4.77 -11.94
N TYR A 393 11.60 3.92 -11.44
CA TYR A 393 11.59 3.54 -10.02
C TYR A 393 11.96 4.69 -9.10
N ASN A 394 12.97 5.46 -9.50
CA ASN A 394 13.33 6.72 -8.87
C ASN A 394 14.42 7.45 -9.67
N ILE A 395 14.54 8.77 -9.43
CA ILE A 395 15.65 9.61 -9.89
C ILE A 395 16.06 10.51 -8.74
N GLU A 396 17.19 10.18 -8.12
CA GLU A 396 17.81 10.90 -7.01
C GLU A 396 19.24 11.34 -7.38
N PRO A 397 19.85 12.26 -6.64
CA PRO A 397 21.26 12.63 -6.88
C PRO A 397 22.24 11.47 -6.75
N PHE A 398 21.89 10.45 -5.94
CA PHE A 398 22.82 9.36 -5.59
C PHE A 398 22.55 8.05 -6.31
N ARG A 399 21.34 7.87 -6.83
CA ARG A 399 20.91 6.64 -7.49
C ARG A 399 19.69 6.91 -8.37
N ALA A 400 19.55 6.11 -9.40
CA ALA A 400 18.37 6.10 -10.25
C ALA A 400 18.14 4.67 -10.76
N ALA A 401 16.89 4.36 -11.12
CA ALA A 401 16.57 3.12 -11.81
C ALA A 401 15.41 3.32 -12.78
N VAL A 402 15.52 2.62 -13.91
CA VAL A 402 14.50 2.57 -14.96
C VAL A 402 14.33 1.14 -15.45
N ARG A 403 13.09 0.77 -15.76
CA ARG A 403 12.74 -0.41 -16.52
C ARG A 403 12.23 0.01 -17.89
N ASP A 404 12.69 -0.64 -18.95
CA ASP A 404 12.21 -0.53 -20.32
C ASP A 404 11.94 -1.94 -20.86
N GLY A 405 10.67 -2.29 -21.05
CA GLY A 405 10.23 -3.64 -21.33
C GLY A 405 10.70 -4.62 -20.26
N ASP A 406 11.51 -5.61 -20.65
CA ASP A 406 12.08 -6.63 -19.76
C ASP A 406 13.38 -6.21 -19.09
N TRP A 407 13.98 -5.12 -19.53
CA TRP A 407 15.28 -4.68 -19.04
C TRP A 407 15.15 -3.67 -17.92
N LYS A 408 15.85 -3.90 -16.81
CA LYS A 408 15.94 -2.99 -15.66
C LYS A 408 17.38 -2.59 -15.42
N LEU A 409 17.62 -1.29 -15.35
CA LEU A 409 18.91 -0.72 -14.99
C LEU A 409 18.80 -0.05 -13.62
N VAL A 410 19.74 -0.37 -12.73
CA VAL A 410 19.96 0.31 -11.44
C VAL A 410 21.33 0.97 -11.48
N TRP A 411 21.35 2.28 -11.31
CA TRP A 411 22.56 3.09 -11.36
C TRP A 411 22.78 3.82 -10.03
N ARG A 412 23.89 3.52 -9.38
CA ARG A 412 24.39 4.23 -8.19
C ARG A 412 25.56 5.13 -8.60
N THR A 413 25.42 6.44 -8.34
CA THR A 413 26.35 7.46 -8.80
C THR A 413 27.44 7.81 -7.79
N ILE A 414 27.29 7.41 -6.50
CA ILE A 414 28.31 7.59 -5.47
C ILE A 414 29.51 6.69 -5.75
N LEU A 415 30.69 7.24 -5.61
CA LEU A 415 31.93 6.51 -5.85
C LEU A 415 32.19 5.39 -4.82
N PRO A 416 32.62 4.20 -5.28
CA PRO A 416 32.75 3.81 -6.68
C PRO A 416 31.36 3.66 -7.31
N SER A 417 31.14 4.32 -8.47
CA SER A 417 29.88 4.21 -9.21
C SER A 417 29.62 2.75 -9.60
N ASN A 418 28.38 2.32 -9.50
CA ASN A 418 27.97 0.97 -9.83
C ASN A 418 26.74 0.98 -10.73
N VAL A 419 26.79 0.16 -11.78
CA VAL A 419 25.69 -0.04 -12.72
C VAL A 419 25.34 -1.52 -12.75
N GLU A 420 24.08 -1.82 -12.55
CA GLU A 420 23.53 -3.17 -12.66
C GLU A 420 22.43 -3.18 -13.71
N LEU A 421 22.48 -4.16 -14.60
CA LEU A 421 21.49 -4.38 -15.65
C LEU A 421 20.93 -5.80 -15.52
N PHE A 422 19.60 -5.91 -15.50
CA PHE A 422 18.89 -7.18 -15.35
C PHE A 422 17.90 -7.37 -16.49
N ASN A 423 17.66 -8.62 -16.90
CA ASN A 423 16.53 -9.00 -17.73
C ASN A 423 15.49 -9.67 -16.83
N LEU A 424 14.44 -8.95 -16.47
CA LEU A 424 13.44 -9.41 -15.50
C LEU A 424 12.57 -10.57 -16.03
N ALA A 425 12.48 -10.78 -17.35
CA ALA A 425 11.78 -11.93 -17.91
C ALA A 425 12.56 -13.24 -17.67
N GLN A 426 13.91 -13.18 -17.61
CA GLN A 426 14.77 -14.33 -17.40
C GLN A 426 15.28 -14.44 -15.95
N ASP A 427 15.46 -13.31 -15.29
CA ASP A 427 15.97 -13.18 -13.93
C ASP A 427 15.11 -12.18 -13.12
N PRO A 428 13.89 -12.54 -12.75
CA PRO A 428 12.99 -11.68 -11.98
C PRO A 428 13.50 -11.38 -10.56
N TYR A 429 14.57 -12.04 -10.13
CA TYR A 429 15.13 -11.92 -8.79
C TYR A 429 16.43 -11.12 -8.76
N GLU A 430 16.85 -10.55 -9.89
CA GLU A 430 18.01 -9.63 -10.01
C GLU A 430 19.33 -10.24 -9.47
N LYS A 431 19.58 -11.52 -9.79
CA LYS A 431 20.77 -12.26 -9.35
C LYS A 431 21.97 -12.07 -10.27
N ASN A 432 21.74 -11.84 -11.56
CA ASN A 432 22.77 -11.85 -12.58
C ASN A 432 22.91 -10.46 -13.21
N ASN A 433 23.96 -9.74 -12.85
CA ASN A 433 24.25 -8.44 -13.47
C ASN A 433 24.79 -8.62 -14.89
N LEU A 434 24.04 -8.16 -15.88
CA LEU A 434 24.35 -8.25 -17.31
C LEU A 434 24.98 -6.97 -17.87
N ALA A 435 25.32 -5.98 -17.04
CA ALA A 435 25.82 -4.67 -17.51
C ALA A 435 27.06 -4.77 -18.40
N SER A 436 28.02 -5.63 -18.06
CA SER A 436 29.25 -5.84 -18.87
C SER A 436 28.98 -6.53 -20.20
N ALA A 437 27.95 -7.36 -20.29
CA ALA A 437 27.57 -8.08 -21.50
C ALA A 437 26.73 -7.23 -22.48
N HIS A 438 26.10 -6.15 -22.01
CA HIS A 438 25.20 -5.29 -22.80
C HIS A 438 25.51 -3.79 -22.63
N PRO A 439 26.75 -3.33 -22.94
CA PRO A 439 27.16 -1.94 -22.71
C PRO A 439 26.31 -0.91 -23.47
N ASP A 440 25.86 -1.24 -24.68
CA ASP A 440 25.00 -0.34 -25.46
C ASP A 440 23.62 -0.14 -24.81
N LYS A 441 23.02 -1.21 -24.26
CA LYS A 441 21.78 -1.13 -23.51
C LYS A 441 21.95 -0.28 -22.23
N VAL A 442 23.06 -0.48 -21.51
CA VAL A 442 23.41 0.34 -20.34
C VAL A 442 23.49 1.81 -20.74
N ALA A 443 24.24 2.14 -21.81
CA ALA A 443 24.40 3.52 -22.27
C ALA A 443 23.05 4.15 -22.65
N ALA A 444 22.20 3.44 -23.37
CA ALA A 444 20.87 3.91 -23.75
C ALA A 444 19.97 4.21 -22.53
N MET A 445 19.92 3.30 -21.56
CA MET A 445 19.10 3.45 -20.35
C MET A 445 19.67 4.52 -19.42
N GLN A 446 21.00 4.67 -19.29
CA GLN A 446 21.63 5.79 -18.58
C GLN A 446 21.31 7.12 -19.25
N GLN A 447 21.37 7.21 -20.57
CA GLN A 447 20.98 8.41 -21.32
C GLN A 447 19.50 8.79 -21.07
N ARG A 448 18.62 7.79 -20.99
CA ARG A 448 17.20 8.00 -20.64
C ARG A 448 17.07 8.61 -19.25
N LEU A 449 17.75 8.04 -18.24
CA LEU A 449 17.75 8.56 -16.87
C LEU A 449 18.31 9.99 -16.80
N GLN A 450 19.42 10.28 -17.51
CA GLN A 450 20.00 11.62 -17.56
C GLN A 450 19.05 12.64 -18.20
N THR A 451 18.31 12.23 -19.22
CA THR A 451 17.30 13.10 -19.85
C THR A 451 16.18 13.45 -18.88
N LEU A 452 15.65 12.45 -18.16
CA LEU A 452 14.62 12.65 -17.16
C LEU A 452 15.12 13.45 -15.94
N ALA A 453 16.39 13.26 -15.56
CA ALA A 453 17.00 13.99 -14.44
C ALA A 453 17.07 15.50 -14.69
N LYS A 454 17.09 15.96 -15.95
CA LYS A 454 17.02 17.41 -16.29
C LYS A 454 15.66 18.01 -15.94
N GLU A 455 14.61 17.18 -15.86
CA GLU A 455 13.25 17.60 -15.49
C GLU A 455 12.99 17.44 -13.98
N ALA A 456 13.96 16.90 -13.23
CA ALA A 456 13.79 16.63 -11.83
C ALA A 456 13.83 17.91 -10.99
N ALA A 457 12.84 18.07 -10.12
CA ALA A 457 12.87 19.09 -9.08
C ALA A 457 13.95 18.78 -8.04
N LYS A 458 14.48 19.82 -7.42
CA LYS A 458 15.44 19.66 -6.32
C LYS A 458 14.80 18.88 -5.18
N PRO A 459 15.45 17.84 -4.64
CA PRO A 459 14.90 17.03 -3.55
C PRO A 459 14.70 17.87 -2.29
N LEU A 460 13.46 18.01 -1.83
CA LEU A 460 13.09 18.83 -0.68
C LEU A 460 13.77 18.33 0.60
N ALA A 461 13.88 17.03 0.78
CA ALA A 461 14.56 16.43 1.92
C ALA A 461 16.04 16.83 2.00
N LEU A 462 16.75 16.82 0.89
CA LEU A 462 18.17 17.22 0.87
C LEU A 462 18.34 18.72 1.10
N ILE A 463 17.42 19.56 0.60
CA ILE A 463 17.41 21.00 0.92
C ILE A 463 17.20 21.22 2.41
N TYR A 464 16.23 20.50 3.00
CA TYR A 464 15.94 20.56 4.42
C TYR A 464 17.16 20.13 5.25
N MET A 465 17.73 18.97 4.97
CA MET A 465 18.93 18.44 5.67
C MET A 465 20.13 19.40 5.53
N GLY A 466 20.38 19.92 4.34
CA GLY A 466 21.45 20.88 4.10
C GLY A 466 21.29 22.18 4.89
N ARG A 467 20.06 22.75 4.94
CA ARG A 467 19.77 23.94 5.75
C ARG A 467 19.95 23.67 7.24
N THR A 468 19.54 22.52 7.71
CA THR A 468 19.69 22.14 9.13
C THR A 468 21.15 21.94 9.50
N ALA A 469 21.93 21.29 8.64
CA ALA A 469 23.37 21.09 8.87
C ALA A 469 24.18 22.40 8.82
N MET A 470 23.81 23.36 7.96
CA MET A 470 24.49 24.67 7.86
C MET A 470 24.20 25.59 9.04
N LYS A 471 23.14 25.35 9.79
CA LYS A 471 22.86 26.07 11.04
C LYS A 471 23.59 25.39 12.19
N ALA A 472 24.89 25.57 12.30
CA ALA A 472 25.83 24.84 13.15
C ALA A 472 25.53 24.77 14.66
N ASN A 473 24.48 25.44 15.15
CA ASN A 473 24.01 25.41 16.54
C ASN A 473 22.53 25.06 16.70
N VAL A 474 21.90 24.61 15.63
CA VAL A 474 20.49 24.18 15.68
C VAL A 474 20.48 22.64 15.75
N PRO A 475 19.79 22.03 16.71
CA PRO A 475 19.56 20.59 16.71
C PRO A 475 19.06 20.13 15.33
N LEU A 476 19.44 18.94 14.89
CA LEU A 476 18.92 18.34 13.65
C LEU A 476 17.40 18.20 13.68
N LEU A 477 16.82 18.25 14.85
CA LEU A 477 15.39 18.38 15.06
C LEU A 477 15.07 19.85 15.35
N PRO A 478 14.10 20.45 14.66
CA PRO A 478 13.68 21.81 14.93
C PRO A 478 13.12 21.96 16.32
N THR A 479 13.38 23.12 16.91
CA THR A 479 12.65 23.55 18.11
C THR A 479 11.24 23.98 17.72
N ASP A 480 10.32 23.89 18.64
CA ASP A 480 8.87 24.12 18.51
C ASP A 480 8.46 25.37 17.70
N GLU A 481 9.32 26.39 17.69
CA GLU A 481 9.03 27.71 17.10
C GLU A 481 9.16 27.77 15.57
N THR A 482 9.72 26.74 14.91
CA THR A 482 10.03 26.79 13.47
C THR A 482 9.05 26.04 12.57
N PHE A 483 8.12 25.29 13.14
CA PHE A 483 7.21 24.41 12.36
C PHE A 483 5.75 24.84 12.40
N TYR A 484 5.38 25.65 13.35
CA TYR A 484 4.00 26.05 13.58
C TYR A 484 3.91 27.56 13.49
N THR A 485 3.17 28.09 12.56
CA THR A 485 2.86 29.52 12.50
C THR A 485 1.77 29.82 13.51
N ASP A 486 1.98 30.87 14.33
CA ASP A 486 1.12 31.29 15.45
C ASP A 486 -0.31 31.74 15.04
N ASP A 487 -0.72 31.55 13.81
CA ASP A 487 -1.95 32.17 13.29
C ASP A 487 -3.23 31.35 13.55
N ASP A 488 -3.18 30.27 14.35
CA ASP A 488 -4.36 29.46 14.59
C ASP A 488 -4.42 28.94 16.04
N ASP A 489 -5.02 29.72 16.92
CA ASP A 489 -5.20 29.44 18.33
C ASP A 489 -5.92 28.13 18.67
N ASP A 490 -6.49 27.41 17.67
CA ASP A 490 -7.35 26.24 17.93
C ASP A 490 -6.74 24.87 17.53
N LEU A 491 -5.57 24.86 16.84
CA LEU A 491 -5.03 23.60 16.26
C LEU A 491 -3.50 23.54 16.28
N THR A 492 -2.81 24.20 17.17
CA THR A 492 -1.36 23.97 17.37
C THR A 492 -1.14 22.53 17.73
N PRO A 493 -0.33 21.77 16.98
CA PRO A 493 0.14 20.46 17.44
C PRO A 493 0.80 20.62 18.81
N PRO A 494 0.65 19.63 19.68
CA PRO A 494 1.27 19.69 21.01
C PRO A 494 2.77 19.91 20.86
N LYS A 495 3.35 20.80 21.63
CA LYS A 495 4.79 21.09 21.66
C LYS A 495 5.55 19.79 21.91
N ILE A 496 6.54 19.51 21.06
CA ILE A 496 7.47 18.39 21.29
C ILE A 496 8.29 18.76 22.53
N GLY A 497 7.90 18.24 23.67
CA GLY A 497 8.62 18.47 24.92
C GLY A 497 10.04 17.95 24.81
N ASN A 498 11.04 18.74 25.18
CA ASN A 498 12.39 18.26 25.38
C ASN A 498 12.36 17.15 26.43
N THR A 499 12.44 15.90 26.01
CA THR A 499 12.78 14.80 26.92
C THR A 499 14.28 14.80 27.08
N HIS A 500 14.72 15.22 28.25
CA HIS A 500 16.09 15.01 28.75
C HIS A 500 16.37 13.51 28.90
#